data_de4fd78ad2f7efcb18a26a8a41590116
#
_entry.id   de4fd78ad2f7efcb18a26a8a41590116
#
_cell.length_a   1.000
_cell.length_b   1.000
_cell.length_c   1.000
_cell.angle_alpha   90.00
_cell.angle_beta   90.00
_cell.angle_gamma   90.00
#
_symmetry.space_group_name_H-M   'P 1'
#
loop_
_entity.id
_entity.type
_entity.pdbx_description
1 polymer ?
#
loop_
_entity_poly.entity_id
_entity_poly.type
_entity_poly.pdbx_seq_one_letter_code
_entity_poly.pdbx_strand_id
1 'polypeptide(L)'
;MGTAELEKTEVPESEKQEETTEQKETTEAITEEPTEIVEHRTGDNIVGISDKDITTIYSTKYDTVRNDVTGNWKCIVIAENNFNVEDYALSCYKNYFDSDKTILAVENLTTKTSTSISVVSGLLYVSVYEYTKGEEHDAKAMFGGTHLVDYIVYTDNGDIEKVTDSE
;
A
#
# COMPACT_ATOMS: atom_id res chain seq x y z
N MET A 1 -42.60 -57.18 -0.51
CA MET A 1 -43.83 -56.86 -1.21
C MET A 1 -43.69 -55.43 -1.64
N GLY A 2 -43.63 -55.08 -2.80
CA GLY A 2 -44.00 -55.31 -4.18
C GLY A 2 -43.51 -54.07 -4.89
N THR A 3 -42.71 -54.27 -5.79
CA THR A 3 -42.86 -54.34 -7.24
C THR A 3 -43.42 -53.13 -7.92
N ALA A 4 -42.58 -52.60 -8.80
CA ALA A 4 -42.74 -52.36 -10.22
C ALA A 4 -43.35 -50.94 -10.55
N GLU A 5 -43.09 -50.29 -11.61
CA GLU A 5 -42.63 -50.63 -12.96
C GLU A 5 -42.32 -49.37 -13.74
N LEU A 6 -41.45 -49.48 -14.65
CA LEU A 6 -41.09 -48.62 -15.74
C LEU A 6 -42.29 -48.15 -16.60
N GLU A 7 -42.27 -46.95 -17.13
CA GLU A 7 -42.64 -46.74 -18.52
C GLU A 7 -41.97 -45.55 -19.19
N LYS A 8 -41.52 -45.85 -20.31
CA LYS A 8 -40.78 -45.21 -21.36
C LYS A 8 -41.77 -44.76 -22.44
N THR A 9 -41.68 -43.52 -22.95
CA THR A 9 -42.20 -43.14 -24.27
C THR A 9 -41.55 -41.86 -24.71
N GLU A 10 -40.66 -41.89 -25.57
CA GLU A 10 -40.52 -41.62 -27.00
C GLU A 10 -40.90 -40.21 -27.47
N VAL A 11 -39.90 -39.68 -28.21
CA VAL A 11 -39.78 -38.45 -29.00
C VAL A 11 -40.76 -38.48 -30.20
N PRO A 12 -41.17 -37.33 -30.75
CA PRO A 12 -40.77 -37.10 -32.13
C PRO A 12 -40.18 -35.73 -32.43
N GLU A 13 -39.34 -35.81 -33.36
CA GLU A 13 -38.60 -34.89 -34.22
C GLU A 13 -39.50 -34.08 -35.15
N SER A 14 -38.93 -32.92 -35.59
CA SER A 14 -39.29 -32.09 -36.76
C SER A 14 -39.86 -30.72 -36.36
N GLU A 15 -39.43 -29.60 -36.85
CA GLU A 15 -38.91 -29.16 -38.13
C GLU A 15 -38.24 -27.77 -38.02
N LYS A 16 -37.32 -27.59 -38.89
CA LYS A 16 -36.53 -26.45 -39.30
C LYS A 16 -37.38 -25.19 -39.62
N GLN A 17 -37.00 -24.05 -39.05
CA GLN A 17 -37.17 -22.76 -39.72
C GLN A 17 -35.96 -21.85 -39.42
N GLU A 18 -35.27 -21.52 -40.49
CA GLU A 18 -34.31 -20.44 -40.59
C GLU A 18 -35.05 -19.10 -40.51
N GLU A 19 -34.62 -18.23 -39.62
CA GLU A 19 -34.91 -16.81 -39.77
C GLU A 19 -33.71 -15.97 -39.35
N THR A 20 -33.15 -15.36 -40.33
CA THR A 20 -32.12 -14.35 -40.34
C THR A 20 -32.57 -13.15 -39.53
N THR A 21 -31.84 -12.74 -38.50
CA THR A 21 -32.07 -11.42 -37.93
C THR A 21 -30.77 -10.82 -37.44
N GLU A 22 -30.33 -9.86 -38.17
CA GLU A 22 -29.59 -8.65 -37.85
C GLU A 22 -28.75 -8.63 -36.55
N GLN A 23 -27.44 -8.62 -36.77
CA GLN A 23 -26.46 -8.13 -35.81
C GLN A 23 -26.74 -6.67 -35.50
N LYS A 24 -27.25 -6.41 -34.33
CA LYS A 24 -27.26 -5.09 -33.73
C LYS A 24 -25.95 -4.92 -32.99
N GLU A 25 -25.02 -4.29 -33.67
CA GLU A 25 -23.76 -3.81 -33.11
C GLU A 25 -24.09 -2.78 -32.02
N THR A 26 -24.03 -3.22 -30.76
CA THR A 26 -24.09 -2.32 -29.62
C THR A 26 -22.68 -1.78 -29.41
N THR A 27 -22.44 -0.61 -29.94
CA THR A 27 -21.27 0.19 -29.61
C THR A 27 -21.40 0.58 -28.13
N GLU A 28 -20.75 -0.16 -27.25
CA GLU A 28 -20.52 0.30 -25.88
C GLU A 28 -19.58 1.51 -25.97
N ALA A 29 -20.13 2.67 -25.70
CA ALA A 29 -19.35 3.87 -25.48
C ALA A 29 -18.47 3.64 -24.26
N ILE A 30 -17.18 3.44 -24.48
CA ILE A 30 -16.16 3.50 -23.46
C ILE A 30 -16.16 4.96 -22.99
N THR A 31 -16.82 5.21 -21.88
CA THR A 31 -16.67 6.47 -21.16
C THR A 31 -15.30 6.43 -20.50
N GLU A 32 -14.29 6.96 -21.18
CA GLU A 32 -13.01 7.24 -20.55
C GLU A 32 -13.28 8.31 -19.47
N GLU A 33 -13.21 7.92 -18.21
CA GLU A 33 -13.14 8.88 -17.12
C GLU A 33 -11.92 9.79 -17.37
N PRO A 34 -12.03 11.11 -17.20
CA PRO A 34 -10.90 11.99 -17.38
C PRO A 34 -9.82 11.59 -16.39
N THR A 35 -8.72 11.04 -16.90
CA THR A 35 -7.52 10.78 -16.11
C THR A 35 -7.02 12.13 -15.64
N GLU A 36 -7.17 12.42 -14.37
CA GLU A 36 -6.62 13.62 -13.74
C GLU A 36 -5.10 13.60 -14.00
N ILE A 37 -4.61 14.61 -14.70
CA ILE A 37 -3.17 14.75 -14.95
C ILE A 37 -2.54 15.17 -13.63
N VAL A 38 -1.92 14.24 -12.94
CA VAL A 38 -1.18 14.53 -11.72
C VAL A 38 0.15 15.16 -12.12
N GLU A 39 0.35 16.43 -11.74
CA GLU A 39 1.62 17.11 -11.94
C GLU A 39 2.63 16.64 -10.89
N HIS A 40 3.81 16.24 -11.36
CA HIS A 40 4.92 15.83 -10.52
C HIS A 40 5.97 16.93 -10.39
N ARG A 41 6.58 17.00 -9.22
CA ARG A 41 7.71 17.90 -8.95
C ARG A 41 8.94 17.46 -9.74
N THR A 42 9.77 18.41 -10.08
CA THR A 42 11.03 18.16 -10.78
C THR A 42 12.18 18.75 -9.97
N GLY A 43 13.34 18.14 -10.06
CA GLY A 43 14.56 18.56 -9.37
C GLY A 43 15.44 17.37 -9.04
N ASP A 44 16.71 17.62 -8.79
CA ASP A 44 17.69 16.59 -8.51
C ASP A 44 17.42 15.85 -7.18
N ASN A 45 16.66 16.48 -6.29
CA ASN A 45 16.27 15.90 -5.00
C ASN A 45 15.01 15.03 -5.08
N ILE A 46 14.27 15.10 -6.19
CA ILE A 46 13.10 14.21 -6.38
C ILE A 46 13.63 12.85 -6.82
N VAL A 47 13.46 11.87 -5.95
CA VAL A 47 14.08 10.54 -6.12
C VAL A 47 13.08 9.46 -6.54
N GLY A 48 11.79 9.74 -6.51
CA GLY A 48 10.77 8.78 -6.91
C GLY A 48 9.36 9.20 -6.54
N ILE A 49 8.44 8.24 -6.59
CA ILE A 49 7.03 8.41 -6.26
C ILE A 49 6.63 7.30 -5.28
N SER A 50 5.98 7.69 -4.19
CA SER A 50 5.34 6.78 -3.24
C SER A 50 3.96 6.37 -3.76
N ASP A 51 3.93 5.44 -4.71
CA ASP A 51 2.74 4.98 -5.42
C ASP A 51 2.44 3.50 -5.20
N LYS A 52 3.30 2.79 -4.46
CA LYS A 52 3.15 1.37 -4.18
C LYS A 52 2.23 1.13 -2.99
N ASP A 53 1.43 0.08 -3.09
CA ASP A 53 0.56 -0.36 -2.00
C ASP A 53 1.35 -1.22 -1.00
N ILE A 54 1.40 -0.79 0.27
CA ILE A 54 2.07 -1.54 1.35
C ILE A 54 1.47 -2.94 1.54
N THR A 55 0.20 -3.15 1.20
CA THR A 55 -0.45 -4.46 1.32
C THR A 55 0.08 -5.50 0.34
N THR A 56 0.78 -5.07 -0.72
CA THR A 56 1.43 -5.96 -1.68
C THR A 56 2.72 -6.58 -1.16
N ILE A 57 3.25 -6.07 -0.05
CA ILE A 57 4.46 -6.61 0.57
C ILE A 57 4.11 -7.87 1.34
N TYR A 58 4.77 -8.95 0.95
CA TYR A 58 4.67 -10.21 1.66
C TYR A 58 5.62 -10.18 2.86
N SER A 59 5.10 -9.93 4.05
CA SER A 59 5.90 -9.85 5.27
C SER A 59 5.14 -10.35 6.49
N THR A 60 5.86 -10.77 7.50
CA THR A 60 5.29 -10.96 8.82
C THR A 60 5.02 -9.58 9.41
N LYS A 61 3.76 -9.17 9.40
CA LYS A 61 3.35 -7.89 9.99
C LYS A 61 3.23 -8.04 11.50
N TYR A 62 3.90 -7.17 12.17
CA TYR A 62 3.76 -7.01 13.60
C TYR A 62 3.30 -5.58 13.87
N ASP A 63 2.03 -5.42 14.23
CA ASP A 63 1.44 -4.11 14.50
C ASP A 63 1.30 -3.92 16.00
N THR A 64 2.09 -3.03 16.58
CA THR A 64 2.05 -2.69 17.99
C THR A 64 1.75 -1.22 18.15
N VAL A 65 0.62 -0.92 18.79
CA VAL A 65 0.31 0.44 19.23
C VAL A 65 0.94 0.67 20.60
N ARG A 66 1.73 1.73 20.72
CA ARG A 66 2.36 2.11 21.98
C ARG A 66 1.95 3.53 22.39
N ASN A 67 1.72 3.68 23.67
CA ASN A 67 1.56 4.97 24.31
C ASN A 67 2.79 5.19 25.17
N ASP A 68 3.48 6.26 24.94
CA ASP A 68 4.53 6.72 25.84
C ASP A 68 4.28 8.17 26.27
N VAL A 69 5.22 8.74 26.98
CA VAL A 69 5.10 10.11 27.52
C VAL A 69 5.04 11.17 26.39
N THR A 70 5.51 10.81 25.21
CA THR A 70 5.61 11.72 24.05
C THR A 70 4.48 11.56 23.04
N GLY A 71 3.69 10.48 23.09
CA GLY A 71 2.54 10.29 22.21
C GLY A 71 2.24 8.84 21.84
N ASN A 72 1.30 8.69 20.90
CA ASN A 72 0.92 7.41 20.35
C ASN A 72 1.71 7.14 19.05
N TRP A 73 2.18 5.93 18.90
CA TRP A 73 2.79 5.50 17.66
C TRP A 73 2.53 4.01 17.39
N LYS A 74 2.61 3.65 16.12
CA LYS A 74 2.47 2.27 15.64
C LYS A 74 3.80 1.77 15.13
N CYS A 75 4.10 0.51 15.39
CA CYS A 75 5.29 -0.16 14.88
C CYS A 75 4.88 -1.28 13.93
N ILE A 76 5.47 -1.27 12.74
CA ILE A 76 5.36 -2.35 11.77
C ILE A 76 6.73 -2.98 11.62
N VAL A 77 6.79 -4.30 11.78
CA VAL A 77 8.02 -5.06 11.59
C VAL A 77 7.95 -5.80 10.26
N ILE A 78 8.95 -5.61 9.44
CA ILE A 78 9.07 -6.19 8.11
C ILE A 78 10.35 -7.00 8.02
N ALA A 79 10.25 -8.23 7.51
CA ALA A 79 11.37 -9.14 7.31
C ALA A 79 11.58 -9.45 5.83
N GLU A 80 11.43 -8.45 4.98
CA GLU A 80 11.54 -8.55 3.52
C GLU A 80 12.84 -7.95 3.02
N ASN A 81 13.40 -8.59 1.98
CA ASN A 81 14.53 -8.04 1.24
C ASN A 81 14.07 -6.95 0.27
N ASN A 82 14.90 -5.94 0.06
CA ASN A 82 14.71 -4.90 -0.95
C ASN A 82 13.44 -4.04 -0.75
N PHE A 83 13.10 -3.77 0.48
CA PHE A 83 12.00 -2.88 0.81
C PHE A 83 12.54 -1.47 1.08
N ASN A 84 12.15 -0.54 0.23
CA ASN A 84 12.39 0.89 0.46
C ASN A 84 11.11 1.50 1.01
N VAL A 85 11.12 1.91 2.25
CA VAL A 85 9.93 2.42 2.94
C VAL A 85 9.39 3.69 2.31
N GLU A 86 10.23 4.53 1.76
CA GLU A 86 9.85 5.77 1.09
C GLU A 86 8.94 5.53 -0.12
N ASP A 87 9.12 4.43 -0.85
CA ASP A 87 8.27 4.04 -1.97
C ASP A 87 6.82 3.73 -1.54
N TYR A 88 6.63 3.34 -0.29
CA TYR A 88 5.35 2.93 0.29
C TYR A 88 4.83 3.89 1.35
N ALA A 89 5.56 4.95 1.68
CA ALA A 89 5.25 5.81 2.83
C ALA A 89 3.83 6.37 2.80
N LEU A 90 3.35 6.81 1.64
CA LEU A 90 1.99 7.35 1.50
C LEU A 90 0.92 6.27 1.75
N SER A 91 1.08 5.07 1.20
CA SER A 91 0.13 3.97 1.41
C SER A 91 0.22 3.42 2.83
N CYS A 92 1.42 3.38 3.40
CA CYS A 92 1.65 3.03 4.80
C CYS A 92 0.88 3.98 5.72
N TYR A 93 1.02 5.27 5.50
CA TYR A 93 0.28 6.30 6.22
C TYR A 93 -1.24 6.09 6.10
N LYS A 94 -1.76 5.98 4.89
CA LYS A 94 -3.20 5.81 4.63
C LYS A 94 -3.79 4.53 5.23
N ASN A 95 -3.04 3.45 5.27
CA ASN A 95 -3.54 2.16 5.76
C ASN A 95 -3.43 1.99 7.28
N TYR A 96 -2.48 2.68 7.93
CA TYR A 96 -2.20 2.47 9.34
C TYR A 96 -2.41 3.71 10.21
N PHE A 97 -2.61 4.87 9.60
CA PHE A 97 -2.82 6.14 10.30
C PHE A 97 -4.00 6.89 9.75
N ASP A 98 -4.72 7.49 10.64
CA ASP A 98 -5.86 8.36 10.39
C ASP A 98 -5.74 9.70 11.12
N SER A 99 -4.60 9.99 11.76
CA SER A 99 -4.38 11.24 12.46
C SER A 99 -2.96 11.77 12.37
N ASP A 100 -2.83 13.10 12.33
CA ASP A 100 -1.56 13.82 12.26
C ASP A 100 -0.69 13.72 13.53
N LYS A 101 -1.18 13.02 14.55
CA LYS A 101 -0.51 12.94 15.85
C LYS A 101 0.19 11.60 16.09
N THR A 102 0.07 10.68 15.18
CA THR A 102 0.64 9.35 15.32
C THR A 102 1.93 9.23 14.53
N ILE A 103 2.98 8.72 15.15
CA ILE A 103 4.24 8.38 14.48
C ILE A 103 4.19 6.91 14.11
N LEU A 104 4.54 6.61 12.88
CA LEU A 104 4.72 5.26 12.40
C LEU A 104 6.19 4.88 12.47
N ALA A 105 6.47 3.74 13.09
CA ALA A 105 7.76 3.11 13.05
C ALA A 105 7.73 1.90 12.09
N VAL A 106 8.63 1.85 11.14
CA VAL A 106 8.80 0.69 10.26
C VAL A 106 10.19 0.10 10.50
N GLU A 107 10.19 -1.11 11.08
CA GLU A 107 11.41 -1.85 11.39
C GLU A 107 11.69 -2.88 10.30
N ASN A 108 12.74 -2.70 9.55
CA ASN A 108 13.17 -3.69 8.55
C ASN A 108 14.30 -4.54 9.11
N LEU A 109 13.98 -5.77 9.47
CA LEU A 109 14.92 -6.70 10.08
C LEU A 109 15.98 -7.23 9.11
N THR A 110 15.73 -7.13 7.81
CA THR A 110 16.66 -7.57 6.78
C THR A 110 17.66 -6.48 6.42
N THR A 111 17.17 -5.28 6.13
CA THR A 111 18.06 -4.14 5.80
C THR A 111 18.68 -3.50 7.04
N LYS A 112 18.19 -3.88 8.22
CA LYS A 112 18.63 -3.32 9.51
C LYS A 112 18.42 -1.81 9.56
N THR A 113 17.22 -1.39 9.21
CA THR A 113 16.78 -0.01 9.28
C THR A 113 15.55 0.15 10.13
N SER A 114 15.48 1.25 10.84
CA SER A 114 14.35 1.71 11.63
C SER A 114 13.91 3.04 11.06
N THR A 115 12.66 3.13 10.62
CA THR A 115 12.15 4.30 9.91
C THR A 115 10.99 4.92 10.64
N SER A 116 11.07 6.23 10.85
CA SER A 116 10.00 7.05 11.41
C SER A 116 9.23 7.73 10.28
N ILE A 117 7.92 7.60 10.28
CA ILE A 117 7.02 8.37 9.41
C ILE A 117 6.15 9.25 10.29
N SER A 118 6.17 10.54 10.06
CA SER A 118 5.36 11.52 10.78
C SER A 118 4.73 12.52 9.83
N VAL A 119 3.63 13.13 10.24
CA VAL A 119 2.95 14.18 9.49
C VAL A 119 3.23 15.50 10.14
N VAL A 120 3.78 16.43 9.38
CA VAL A 120 3.99 17.81 9.81
C VAL A 120 3.48 18.74 8.72
N SER A 121 2.51 19.56 9.05
CA SER A 121 1.92 20.55 8.11
C SER A 121 1.43 19.93 6.80
N GLY A 122 0.88 18.70 6.85
CA GLY A 122 0.34 18.00 5.69
C GLY A 122 1.38 17.29 4.81
N LEU A 123 2.64 17.29 5.21
CA LEU A 123 3.72 16.55 4.54
C LEU A 123 4.12 15.34 5.38
N LEU A 124 4.53 14.26 4.73
CA LEU A 124 5.11 13.12 5.41
C LEU A 124 6.63 13.32 5.53
N TYR A 125 7.12 13.28 6.76
CA TYR A 125 8.55 13.22 7.05
C TYR A 125 8.92 11.77 7.32
N VAL A 126 9.88 11.27 6.56
CA VAL A 126 10.38 9.90 6.62
C VAL A 126 11.84 9.94 6.99
N SER A 127 12.15 9.58 8.23
CA SER A 127 13.52 9.58 8.76
C SER A 127 13.99 8.15 8.97
N VAL A 128 15.11 7.80 8.36
CA VAL A 128 15.68 6.45 8.39
C VAL A 128 16.90 6.40 9.31
N TYR A 129 16.90 5.43 10.20
CA TYR A 129 17.95 5.17 11.19
C TYR A 129 18.48 3.75 11.04
N GLU A 130 19.67 3.49 11.58
CA GLU A 130 20.13 2.12 11.81
C GLU A 130 19.24 1.44 12.86
N TYR A 131 18.86 0.21 12.58
CA TYR A 131 18.09 -0.60 13.52
C TYR A 131 18.93 -0.99 14.74
N THR A 132 18.38 -0.76 15.93
CA THR A 132 18.93 -1.25 17.19
C THR A 132 18.15 -2.47 17.65
N LYS A 133 18.85 -3.58 17.93
CA LYS A 133 18.24 -4.85 18.28
C LYS A 133 17.22 -4.72 19.42
N GLY A 134 15.98 -5.10 19.12
CA GLY A 134 14.88 -5.15 20.09
C GLY A 134 14.13 -3.84 20.26
N GLU A 135 14.47 -2.80 19.50
CA GLU A 135 13.79 -1.50 19.61
C GLU A 135 12.31 -1.57 19.28
N GLU A 136 11.88 -2.52 18.44
CA GLU A 136 10.47 -2.77 18.12
C GLU A 136 9.63 -3.16 19.35
N HIS A 137 10.27 -3.55 20.42
CA HIS A 137 9.62 -3.92 21.71
C HIS A 137 9.80 -2.86 22.81
N ASP A 138 10.60 -1.84 22.55
CA ASP A 138 10.90 -0.79 23.53
C ASP A 138 10.77 0.62 22.94
N ALA A 139 9.68 1.27 23.28
CA ALA A 139 9.40 2.63 22.81
C ALA A 139 10.50 3.66 23.11
N LYS A 140 11.28 3.44 24.16
CA LYS A 140 12.37 4.35 24.55
C LYS A 140 13.65 4.12 23.74
N ALA A 141 13.80 2.91 23.21
CA ALA A 141 14.96 2.54 22.39
C ALA A 141 14.74 2.85 20.89
N MET A 142 13.46 3.08 20.50
CA MET A 142 13.09 3.32 19.11
C MET A 142 13.84 4.52 18.52
N PHE A 143 14.35 4.34 17.30
CA PHE A 143 15.17 5.33 16.58
C PHE A 143 16.45 5.72 17.30
N GLY A 144 16.96 4.85 18.18
CA GLY A 144 18.20 5.09 18.91
C GLY A 144 19.48 4.84 18.11
N GLY A 145 19.37 4.30 16.89
CA GLY A 145 20.50 4.07 16.01
C GLY A 145 21.02 5.34 15.32
N THR A 146 22.03 5.18 14.48
CA THR A 146 22.59 6.28 13.69
C THR A 146 21.56 6.77 12.66
N HIS A 147 21.37 8.07 12.56
CA HIS A 147 20.56 8.67 11.50
C HIS A 147 21.24 8.48 10.14
N LEU A 148 20.48 8.05 9.13
CA LEU A 148 21.00 7.72 7.80
C LEU A 148 20.55 8.72 6.74
N VAL A 149 19.24 8.99 6.67
CA VAL A 149 18.66 9.84 5.62
C VAL A 149 17.27 10.30 5.98
N ASP A 150 16.87 11.46 5.47
CA ASP A 150 15.52 12.00 5.54
C ASP A 150 14.90 12.15 4.15
N TYR A 151 13.59 11.92 4.08
CA TYR A 151 12.77 12.16 2.92
C TYR A 151 11.52 12.96 3.31
N ILE A 152 11.00 13.72 2.35
CA ILE A 152 9.67 14.29 2.40
C ILE A 152 8.83 13.61 1.34
N VAL A 153 7.67 13.06 1.73
CA VAL A 153 6.69 12.51 0.80
C VAL A 153 5.50 13.45 0.75
N TYR A 154 5.23 13.94 -0.45
CA TYR A 154 4.14 14.89 -0.68
C TYR A 154 2.81 14.14 -0.79
N THR A 155 1.84 14.54 0.02
CA THR A 155 0.55 13.82 0.13
C THR A 155 -0.40 14.08 -1.02
N ASP A 156 -0.16 15.12 -1.84
CA ASP A 156 -0.95 15.47 -3.01
C ASP A 156 -0.71 14.50 -4.20
N ASN A 157 0.53 14.10 -4.44
CA ASN A 157 0.89 13.30 -5.60
C ASN A 157 1.88 12.15 -5.31
N GLY A 158 2.34 12.02 -4.07
CA GLY A 158 3.26 10.97 -3.66
C GLY A 158 4.72 11.19 -4.01
N ASP A 159 5.10 12.37 -4.55
CA ASP A 159 6.49 12.67 -4.87
C ASP A 159 7.38 12.51 -3.64
N ILE A 160 8.55 11.90 -3.83
CA ILE A 160 9.55 11.68 -2.80
C ILE A 160 10.71 12.64 -3.02
N GLU A 161 10.94 13.50 -2.05
CA GLU A 161 12.09 14.40 -2.03
C GLU A 161 13.09 13.96 -0.97
N LYS A 162 14.33 13.74 -1.38
CA LYS A 162 15.43 13.50 -0.45
C LYS A 162 15.87 14.81 0.16
N VAL A 163 15.86 14.88 1.49
CA VAL A 163 16.38 16.06 2.21
C VAL A 163 17.89 15.98 2.19
N THR A 164 18.51 17.01 1.61
CA THR A 164 19.95 17.19 1.65
C THR A 164 20.27 18.21 2.72
N ASP A 165 21.19 17.90 3.62
CA ASP A 165 21.70 18.88 4.57
C ASP A 165 22.26 20.07 3.77
N SER A 166 21.71 21.24 4.00
CA SER A 166 22.29 22.46 3.44
C SER A 166 23.60 22.71 4.16
N GLU A 167 24.72 22.59 3.45
CA GLU A 167 26.03 23.01 3.94
C GLU A 167 26.05 24.51 4.28
#